data_b2e05104a1d02a5f1afd7ff455d4b5d4
#
_entry.id   b2e05104a1d02a5f1afd7ff455d4b5d4
#
_cell.length_a   1.000
_cell.length_b   1.000
_cell.length_c   1.000
_cell.angle_alpha   90.00
_cell.angle_beta   90.00
_cell.angle_gamma   90.00
#
_symmetry.space_group_name_H-M   'P 1'
#
loop_
_entity.id
_entity.type
_entity.pdbx_description
1 polymer ?
#
loop_
_entity_poly.entity_id
_entity_poly.type
_entity_poly.pdbx_seq_one_letter_code
_entity_poly.pdbx_strand_id
1 'polypeptide(L)'
;SILWIDDVEVQLIEAGDIWGMDTVEATAAIQERLGDSDIQIAVIGPAAENGVSFSGVFANLARAAARTGMGTLMASKNLKAVAIRGTQGVSVHHPKHFHGAIERLQQNVLSHPSYEIRTRLGTTQMVMILQNMGGLPGNHYQTTTFENAEAVSGQAIEVAYKQRSKGCFACTIPCSRYLVIDDDRFPGLQLEGPEYETLAGFSVRIGSDDLPLALHAVDRCNRLGMDAISV
;
A
#
# COMPACT_ATOMS: atom_id res chain seq x y z
N SER A 1 -6.43 1.85 -22.51
CA SER A 1 -5.94 0.49 -22.80
C SER A 1 -5.40 -0.19 -21.55
N ILE A 2 -5.29 -1.52 -21.61
CA ILE A 2 -4.55 -2.38 -20.68
C ILE A 2 -3.43 -3.01 -21.49
N LEU A 3 -2.20 -2.93 -20.96
CA LEU A 3 -1.09 -3.71 -21.50
C LEU A 3 -1.13 -5.09 -20.82
N TRP A 4 -1.50 -6.13 -21.59
CA TRP A 4 -1.53 -7.50 -21.13
C TRP A 4 -0.28 -8.26 -21.58
N ILE A 5 0.41 -8.89 -20.64
CA ILE A 5 1.64 -9.67 -20.85
C ILE A 5 1.42 -11.07 -20.28
N ASP A 6 1.42 -12.08 -21.14
CA ASP A 6 1.31 -13.50 -20.75
C ASP A 6 2.56 -14.22 -21.23
N ASP A 7 3.49 -14.44 -20.31
CA ASP A 7 4.86 -14.89 -20.59
C ASP A 7 5.54 -14.05 -21.71
N VAL A 8 5.52 -14.53 -22.94
CA VAL A 8 6.14 -13.87 -24.10
C VAL A 8 5.12 -13.14 -25.00
N GLU A 9 3.85 -13.35 -24.78
CA GLU A 9 2.80 -12.71 -25.55
C GLU A 9 2.46 -11.34 -24.96
N VAL A 10 2.38 -10.33 -25.81
CA VAL A 10 2.07 -8.95 -25.42
C VAL A 10 0.91 -8.43 -26.26
N GLN A 11 -0.13 -7.95 -25.59
CA GLN A 11 -1.33 -7.43 -26.21
C GLN A 11 -1.74 -6.09 -25.60
N LEU A 12 -2.35 -5.23 -26.40
CA LEU A 12 -3.07 -4.04 -25.93
C LEU A 12 -4.59 -4.33 -26.02
N ILE A 13 -5.23 -4.30 -24.86
CA ILE A 13 -6.66 -4.57 -24.72
C ILE A 13 -7.38 -3.26 -24.43
N GLU A 14 -8.57 -3.08 -24.99
CA GLU A 14 -9.40 -1.93 -24.68
C GLU A 14 -9.89 -1.92 -23.24
N ALA A 15 -9.87 -0.74 -22.62
CA ALA A 15 -10.23 -0.53 -21.20
C ALA A 15 -11.35 0.52 -21.04
N GLY A 16 -12.16 0.74 -22.06
CA GLY A 16 -13.15 1.83 -22.05
C GLY A 16 -14.15 1.74 -20.90
N ASP A 17 -14.60 0.54 -20.58
CA ASP A 17 -15.52 0.23 -19.48
C ASP A 17 -14.87 0.19 -18.08
N ILE A 18 -13.52 0.10 -18.02
CA ILE A 18 -12.74 0.11 -16.77
C ILE A 18 -12.26 1.52 -16.44
N TRP A 19 -12.28 2.43 -17.41
CA TRP A 19 -11.92 3.82 -17.18
C TRP A 19 -12.94 4.50 -16.24
N GLY A 20 -12.45 5.22 -15.23
CA GLY A 20 -13.26 5.80 -14.16
C GLY A 20 -13.42 4.90 -12.93
N MET A 21 -13.18 3.60 -13.04
CA MET A 21 -13.17 2.70 -11.87
C MET A 21 -12.00 3.03 -10.94
N ASP A 22 -12.23 2.84 -9.64
CA ASP A 22 -11.16 2.94 -8.65
C ASP A 22 -10.12 1.81 -8.81
N THR A 23 -9.00 1.88 -8.09
CA THR A 23 -7.90 0.91 -8.24
C THR A 23 -8.32 -0.52 -7.87
N VAL A 24 -9.24 -0.67 -6.90
CA VAL A 24 -9.73 -1.97 -6.43
C VAL A 24 -10.73 -2.56 -7.42
N GLU A 25 -11.69 -1.76 -7.84
CA GLU A 25 -12.70 -2.14 -8.85
C GLU A 25 -12.04 -2.51 -10.17
N ALA A 26 -11.11 -1.68 -10.64
CA ALA A 26 -10.38 -1.92 -11.89
C ALA A 26 -9.53 -3.19 -11.82
N THR A 27 -8.87 -3.45 -10.68
CA THR A 27 -8.10 -4.69 -10.48
C THR A 27 -9.01 -5.92 -10.58
N ALA A 28 -10.15 -5.90 -9.90
CA ALA A 28 -11.11 -7.02 -9.92
C ALA A 28 -11.69 -7.23 -11.34
N ALA A 29 -12.09 -6.15 -12.02
CA ALA A 29 -12.64 -6.22 -13.38
C ALA A 29 -11.62 -6.76 -14.39
N ILE A 30 -10.33 -6.41 -14.25
CA ILE A 30 -9.27 -6.94 -15.13
C ILE A 30 -9.04 -8.43 -14.87
N GLN A 31 -8.99 -8.87 -13.60
CA GLN A 31 -8.86 -10.29 -13.26
C GLN A 31 -10.03 -11.10 -13.77
N GLU A 32 -11.26 -10.62 -13.60
CA GLU A 32 -12.46 -11.26 -14.12
C GLU A 32 -12.43 -11.38 -15.66
N ARG A 33 -12.08 -10.30 -16.35
CA ARG A 33 -11.98 -10.26 -17.82
C ARG A 33 -10.96 -11.23 -18.38
N LEU A 34 -9.81 -11.36 -17.71
CA LEU A 34 -8.72 -12.26 -18.15
C LEU A 34 -8.88 -13.69 -17.61
N GLY A 35 -9.85 -13.93 -16.71
CA GLY A 35 -10.20 -15.25 -16.21
C GLY A 35 -9.16 -15.87 -15.26
N ASP A 36 -8.28 -15.07 -14.67
CA ASP A 36 -7.22 -15.56 -13.77
C ASP A 36 -6.99 -14.58 -12.60
N SER A 37 -7.19 -15.06 -11.38
CA SER A 37 -6.98 -14.29 -10.14
C SER A 37 -5.51 -14.13 -9.75
N ASP A 38 -4.60 -14.88 -10.35
CA ASP A 38 -3.16 -14.84 -10.05
C ASP A 38 -2.40 -13.77 -10.85
N ILE A 39 -3.10 -13.09 -11.78
CA ILE A 39 -2.53 -11.99 -12.56
C ILE A 39 -2.07 -10.87 -11.64
N GLN A 40 -0.85 -10.41 -11.86
CA GLN A 40 -0.29 -9.24 -11.16
C GLN A 40 -0.68 -7.97 -11.94
N ILE A 41 -1.24 -6.98 -11.25
CA ILE A 41 -1.80 -5.81 -11.91
C ILE A 41 -1.21 -4.54 -11.28
N ALA A 42 -0.69 -3.66 -12.14
CA ALA A 42 -0.35 -2.29 -11.81
C ALA A 42 -1.36 -1.36 -12.51
N VAL A 43 -2.11 -0.59 -11.74
CA VAL A 43 -3.28 0.17 -12.22
C VAL A 43 -3.25 1.61 -11.73
N ILE A 44 -3.85 2.52 -12.51
CA ILE A 44 -4.11 3.89 -12.10
C ILE A 44 -5.57 4.08 -11.72
N GLY A 45 -5.81 5.01 -10.79
CA GLY A 45 -7.14 5.39 -10.36
C GLY A 45 -7.67 6.66 -11.01
N PRO A 46 -8.89 7.10 -10.63
CA PRO A 46 -9.55 8.30 -11.16
C PRO A 46 -8.73 9.58 -11.02
N ALA A 47 -7.87 9.70 -10.00
CA ALA A 47 -6.99 10.86 -9.83
C ALA A 47 -6.04 11.04 -11.02
N ALA A 48 -5.44 9.97 -11.49
CA ALA A 48 -4.56 9.99 -12.65
C ALA A 48 -5.32 10.36 -13.94
N GLU A 49 -6.50 9.78 -14.12
CA GLU A 49 -7.38 10.01 -15.26
C GLU A 49 -7.83 11.47 -15.37
N ASN A 50 -7.96 12.15 -14.21
CA ASN A 50 -8.31 13.56 -14.11
C ASN A 50 -7.08 14.49 -14.01
N GLY A 51 -5.87 13.99 -14.27
CA GLY A 51 -4.67 14.80 -14.38
C GLY A 51 -4.10 15.29 -13.05
N VAL A 52 -4.43 14.63 -11.92
CA VAL A 52 -3.86 14.99 -10.61
C VAL A 52 -2.37 14.72 -10.59
N SER A 53 -1.55 15.76 -10.42
CA SER A 53 -0.09 15.71 -10.57
C SER A 53 0.63 14.79 -9.58
N PHE A 54 0.00 14.48 -8.44
CA PHE A 54 0.50 13.55 -7.41
C PHE A 54 -0.24 12.21 -7.43
N SER A 55 -0.79 11.81 -8.57
CA SER A 55 -1.35 10.48 -8.75
C SER A 55 -0.27 9.42 -8.90
N GLY A 56 -0.56 8.22 -8.39
CA GLY A 56 0.36 7.07 -8.39
C GLY A 56 -0.10 5.92 -9.25
N VAL A 57 0.76 4.91 -9.34
CA VAL A 57 0.46 3.59 -9.90
C VAL A 57 0.37 2.60 -8.75
N PHE A 58 -0.73 1.86 -8.68
CA PHE A 58 -1.01 0.94 -7.58
C PHE A 58 -0.92 -0.51 -8.05
N ALA A 59 -0.12 -1.30 -7.37
CA ALA A 59 0.07 -2.70 -7.67
C ALA A 59 -0.58 -3.57 -6.58
N ASN A 60 -1.35 -4.56 -7.02
CA ASN A 60 -1.95 -5.56 -6.14
C ASN A 60 -2.65 -4.96 -4.92
N LEU A 61 -3.45 -3.93 -5.15
CA LEU A 61 -4.32 -3.20 -4.22
C LEU A 61 -3.62 -2.25 -3.24
N ALA A 62 -2.39 -2.55 -2.80
CA ALA A 62 -1.79 -1.83 -1.67
C ALA A 62 -0.31 -1.47 -1.85
N ARG A 63 0.29 -1.78 -2.97
CA ARG A 63 1.68 -1.41 -3.27
C ARG A 63 1.68 -0.26 -4.26
N ALA A 64 2.24 0.87 -3.87
CA ALA A 64 2.13 2.09 -4.65
C ALA A 64 3.49 2.64 -5.09
N ALA A 65 3.64 2.92 -6.39
CA ALA A 65 4.58 3.90 -6.90
C ALA A 65 3.85 5.27 -6.88
N ALA A 66 3.66 5.82 -5.65
CA ALA A 66 2.74 6.92 -5.41
C ALA A 66 3.36 8.28 -5.72
N ARG A 67 4.53 8.55 -5.20
CA ARG A 67 5.20 9.86 -5.40
C ARG A 67 5.72 10.00 -6.82
N THR A 68 5.92 11.23 -7.27
CA THR A 68 6.42 11.61 -8.60
C THR A 68 5.41 11.69 -9.75
N GLY A 69 4.12 11.41 -9.52
CA GLY A 69 3.09 11.63 -10.54
C GLY A 69 3.06 10.61 -11.68
N MET A 70 3.58 9.40 -11.44
CA MET A 70 3.64 8.35 -12.48
C MET A 70 2.26 7.92 -12.98
N GLY A 71 1.21 8.04 -12.13
CA GLY A 71 -0.16 7.77 -12.55
C GLY A 71 -0.61 8.69 -13.69
N THR A 72 -0.39 9.98 -13.57
CA THR A 72 -0.74 10.95 -14.62
C THR A 72 0.05 10.68 -15.92
N LEU A 73 1.30 10.23 -15.82
CA LEU A 73 2.06 9.82 -17.01
C LEU A 73 1.42 8.62 -17.73
N MET A 74 0.98 7.60 -16.99
CA MET A 74 0.24 6.48 -17.59
C MET A 74 -1.07 6.94 -18.23
N ALA A 75 -1.85 7.77 -17.52
CA ALA A 75 -3.10 8.31 -18.01
C ALA A 75 -2.93 9.14 -19.30
N SER A 76 -1.88 9.96 -19.40
CA SER A 76 -1.55 10.74 -20.61
C SER A 76 -1.29 9.89 -21.85
N LYS A 77 -0.99 8.60 -21.66
CA LYS A 77 -0.79 7.59 -22.73
C LYS A 77 -2.03 6.70 -22.93
N ASN A 78 -3.15 7.03 -22.31
CA ASN A 78 -4.36 6.21 -22.29
C ASN A 78 -4.13 4.77 -21.80
N LEU A 79 -3.16 4.61 -20.88
CA LEU A 79 -2.82 3.32 -20.28
C LEU A 79 -3.44 3.24 -18.87
N LYS A 80 -4.49 2.43 -18.72
CA LYS A 80 -5.19 2.21 -17.45
C LYS A 80 -4.42 1.27 -16.53
N ALA A 81 -3.87 0.20 -17.11
CA ALA A 81 -3.19 -0.82 -16.33
C ALA A 81 -2.12 -1.56 -17.15
N VAL A 82 -1.19 -2.16 -16.42
CA VAL A 82 -0.32 -3.24 -16.90
C VAL A 82 -0.70 -4.50 -16.13
N ALA A 83 -1.12 -5.54 -16.86
CA ALA A 83 -1.49 -6.83 -16.30
C ALA A 83 -0.49 -7.89 -16.76
N ILE A 84 0.02 -8.69 -15.83
CA ILE A 84 1.12 -9.62 -16.12
C ILE A 84 0.79 -11.00 -15.55
N ARG A 85 0.95 -12.01 -16.36
CA ARG A 85 1.00 -13.41 -15.97
C ARG A 85 2.33 -13.99 -16.39
N GLY A 86 3.10 -14.49 -15.45
CA GLY A 86 4.37 -15.15 -15.71
C GLY A 86 4.36 -16.57 -15.13
N THR A 87 4.72 -17.55 -15.94
CA THR A 87 4.81 -18.97 -15.52
C THR A 87 6.25 -19.45 -15.44
N GLN A 88 7.19 -18.68 -15.96
CA GLN A 88 8.60 -19.08 -16.06
C GLN A 88 9.40 -18.66 -14.83
N GLY A 89 10.33 -19.50 -14.39
CA GLY A 89 11.28 -19.20 -13.34
C GLY A 89 12.38 -18.24 -13.80
N VAL A 90 12.95 -17.50 -12.84
CA VAL A 90 14.12 -16.66 -13.08
C VAL A 90 15.38 -17.53 -13.09
N SER A 91 16.18 -17.42 -14.16
CA SER A 91 17.48 -18.11 -14.24
C SER A 91 18.50 -17.41 -13.35
N VAL A 92 19.15 -18.19 -12.48
CA VAL A 92 20.19 -17.67 -11.57
C VAL A 92 21.55 -18.24 -11.98
N HIS A 93 22.51 -17.38 -12.27
CA HIS A 93 23.84 -17.76 -12.78
C HIS A 93 24.61 -18.67 -11.81
N HIS A 94 24.57 -18.38 -10.49
CA HIS A 94 25.21 -19.17 -9.45
C HIS A 94 24.21 -19.61 -8.36
N PRO A 95 23.32 -20.61 -8.60
CA PRO A 95 22.22 -20.97 -7.70
C PRO A 95 22.67 -21.26 -6.26
N LYS A 96 23.74 -22.02 -6.08
CA LYS A 96 24.26 -22.38 -4.74
C LYS A 96 24.71 -21.14 -3.94
N HIS A 97 25.43 -20.24 -4.59
CA HIS A 97 25.86 -18.98 -3.94
C HIS A 97 24.67 -18.09 -3.61
N PHE A 98 23.70 -18.01 -4.52
CA PHE A 98 22.48 -17.24 -4.34
C PHE A 98 21.65 -17.77 -3.15
N HIS A 99 21.39 -19.08 -3.08
CA HIS A 99 20.69 -19.69 -1.96
C HIS A 99 21.42 -19.46 -0.63
N GLY A 100 22.74 -19.68 -0.56
CA GLY A 100 23.49 -19.43 0.65
C GLY A 100 23.51 -17.95 1.07
N ALA A 101 23.40 -17.00 0.13
CA ALA A 101 23.26 -15.59 0.45
C ALA A 101 21.85 -15.29 1.00
N ILE A 102 20.80 -15.85 0.40
CA ILE A 102 19.41 -15.71 0.89
C ILE A 102 19.28 -16.27 2.30
N GLU A 103 19.78 -17.47 2.57
CA GLU A 103 19.70 -18.11 3.89
C GLU A 103 20.35 -17.23 4.98
N ARG A 104 21.55 -16.72 4.71
CA ARG A 104 22.22 -15.79 5.65
C ARG A 104 21.43 -14.50 5.85
N LEU A 105 20.89 -13.93 4.78
CA LEU A 105 20.09 -12.71 4.86
C LEU A 105 18.83 -12.95 5.70
N GLN A 106 18.11 -14.03 5.44
CA GLN A 106 16.90 -14.39 6.20
C GLN A 106 17.23 -14.62 7.68
N GLN A 107 18.29 -15.35 8.00
CA GLN A 107 18.72 -15.55 9.39
C GLN A 107 19.02 -14.22 10.08
N ASN A 108 19.75 -13.32 9.44
CA ASN A 108 20.06 -11.99 9.99
C ASN A 108 18.80 -11.17 10.24
N VAL A 109 17.83 -11.21 9.32
CA VAL A 109 16.56 -10.51 9.46
C VAL A 109 15.73 -11.08 10.60
N LEU A 110 15.57 -12.42 10.65
CA LEU A 110 14.75 -13.11 11.65
C LEU A 110 15.31 -13.00 13.07
N SER A 111 16.65 -12.95 13.21
CA SER A 111 17.32 -12.80 14.50
C SER A 111 17.43 -11.34 14.98
N HIS A 112 17.03 -10.37 14.17
CA HIS A 112 17.15 -8.96 14.54
C HIS A 112 16.18 -8.60 15.67
N PRO A 113 16.61 -7.90 16.73
CA PRO A 113 15.76 -7.56 17.89
C PRO A 113 14.46 -6.81 17.53
N SER A 114 14.46 -6.04 16.44
CA SER A 114 13.29 -5.31 15.98
C SER A 114 12.35 -6.12 15.08
N TYR A 115 12.65 -7.40 14.78
CA TYR A 115 11.87 -8.20 13.86
C TYR A 115 10.41 -8.35 14.32
N GLU A 116 10.22 -8.72 15.58
CA GLU A 116 8.89 -8.94 16.14
C GLU A 116 8.03 -7.67 16.12
N ILE A 117 8.55 -6.57 16.65
CA ILE A 117 7.80 -5.31 16.71
C ILE A 117 7.49 -4.78 15.30
N ARG A 118 8.41 -4.94 14.35
CA ARG A 118 8.21 -4.55 12.95
C ARG A 118 7.14 -5.41 12.27
N THR A 119 7.10 -6.70 12.54
CA THR A 119 6.08 -7.62 12.02
C THR A 119 4.71 -7.34 12.60
N ARG A 120 4.64 -7.00 13.89
CA ARG A 120 3.38 -6.71 14.58
C ARG A 120 2.80 -5.38 14.17
N LEU A 121 3.57 -4.31 14.26
CA LEU A 121 3.11 -2.93 14.12
C LEU A 121 3.48 -2.28 12.80
N GLY A 122 4.41 -2.86 12.03
CA GLY A 122 4.92 -2.23 10.82
C GLY A 122 5.57 -0.89 11.10
N THR A 123 5.48 0.04 10.16
CA THR A 123 6.01 1.39 10.31
C THR A 123 5.22 2.25 11.31
N THR A 124 3.95 1.91 11.61
CA THR A 124 3.12 2.67 12.56
C THR A 124 3.64 2.59 14.01
N GLN A 125 4.59 1.68 14.32
CA GLN A 125 5.37 1.74 15.57
C GLN A 125 6.03 3.11 15.80
N MET A 126 6.33 3.84 14.71
CA MET A 126 7.00 5.15 14.78
C MET A 126 6.17 6.22 15.48
N VAL A 127 4.84 6.09 15.53
CA VAL A 127 3.99 7.03 16.27
C VAL A 127 4.46 7.15 17.73
N MET A 128 4.52 6.02 18.44
CA MET A 128 4.91 6.02 19.84
C MET A 128 6.41 6.20 20.06
N ILE A 129 7.25 5.74 19.14
CA ILE A 129 8.70 6.00 19.21
C ILE A 129 8.97 7.50 19.14
N LEU A 130 8.41 8.19 18.16
CA LEU A 130 8.59 9.64 17.99
C LEU A 130 7.90 10.43 19.09
N GLN A 131 6.74 10.01 19.56
CA GLN A 131 6.05 10.59 20.71
C GLN A 131 6.97 10.62 21.93
N ASN A 132 7.55 9.47 22.28
CA ASN A 132 8.41 9.33 23.46
C ASN A 132 9.74 10.11 23.33
N MET A 133 10.20 10.33 22.10
CA MET A 133 11.41 11.12 21.82
C MET A 133 11.13 12.62 21.73
N GLY A 134 9.88 13.07 21.80
CA GLY A 134 9.51 14.48 21.56
C GLY A 134 9.75 14.91 20.10
N GLY A 135 9.62 13.97 19.15
CA GLY A 135 9.85 14.20 17.72
C GLY A 135 8.64 13.86 16.84
N LEU A 136 7.45 13.66 17.43
CA LEU A 136 6.22 13.39 16.67
C LEU A 136 5.64 14.71 16.14
N PRO A 137 5.67 14.97 14.80
CA PRO A 137 5.19 16.23 14.25
C PRO A 137 3.66 16.30 14.31
N GLY A 138 3.15 17.12 15.23
CA GLY A 138 1.71 17.32 15.44
C GLY A 138 1.24 18.71 14.98
N ASN A 139 -0.08 18.85 14.77
CA ASN A 139 -0.75 20.12 14.52
C ASN A 139 -0.04 20.98 13.45
N HIS A 140 0.13 20.46 12.24
CA HIS A 140 0.86 21.10 11.14
C HIS A 140 2.30 21.50 11.54
N TYR A 141 3.03 20.60 12.23
CA TYR A 141 4.40 20.82 12.72
C TYR A 141 4.54 21.91 13.77
N GLN A 142 3.46 22.31 14.44
CA GLN A 142 3.49 23.30 15.52
C GLN A 142 3.86 22.68 16.88
N THR A 143 3.72 21.35 17.00
CA THR A 143 4.09 20.61 18.20
C THR A 143 5.01 19.44 17.86
N THR A 144 5.78 18.99 18.84
CA THR A 144 6.67 17.81 18.72
C THR A 144 6.13 16.58 19.44
N THR A 145 4.94 16.70 20.01
CA THR A 145 4.17 15.64 20.65
C THR A 145 2.68 15.82 20.36
N PHE A 146 1.91 14.78 20.53
CA PHE A 146 0.45 14.80 20.35
C PHE A 146 -0.20 14.17 21.57
N GLU A 147 -1.17 14.84 22.21
CA GLU A 147 -1.77 14.41 23.47
C GLU A 147 -2.38 13.01 23.38
N ASN A 148 -3.13 12.74 22.33
CA ASN A 148 -3.83 11.47 22.11
C ASN A 148 -3.09 10.53 21.14
N ALA A 149 -1.73 10.57 21.11
CA ALA A 149 -0.94 9.75 20.18
C ALA A 149 -1.22 8.25 20.28
N GLU A 150 -1.55 7.75 21.48
CA GLU A 150 -1.90 6.34 21.71
C GLU A 150 -3.13 5.91 20.91
N ALA A 151 -4.15 6.79 20.79
CA ALA A 151 -5.39 6.49 20.08
C ALA A 151 -5.19 6.24 18.58
N VAL A 152 -4.14 6.82 17.99
CA VAL A 152 -3.76 6.69 16.57
C VAL A 152 -2.45 5.95 16.37
N SER A 153 -2.08 5.09 17.31
CA SER A 153 -0.85 4.32 17.30
C SER A 153 -0.97 2.99 16.54
N GLY A 154 0.18 2.39 16.24
CA GLY A 154 0.21 1.02 15.72
C GLY A 154 -0.37 -0.01 16.69
N GLN A 155 -0.25 0.24 17.99
CA GLN A 155 -0.83 -0.58 19.05
C GLN A 155 -2.36 -0.50 19.04
N ALA A 156 -2.93 0.69 18.90
CA ALA A 156 -4.38 0.86 18.76
C ALA A 156 -4.93 0.11 17.54
N ILE A 157 -4.24 0.22 16.39
CA ILE A 157 -4.60 -0.52 15.17
C ILE A 157 -4.55 -2.04 15.41
N GLU A 158 -3.48 -2.53 16.07
CA GLU A 158 -3.32 -3.97 16.32
C GLU A 158 -4.45 -4.54 17.15
N VAL A 159 -4.84 -3.83 18.20
CA VAL A 159 -5.88 -4.30 19.13
C VAL A 159 -7.28 -4.18 18.52
N ALA A 160 -7.58 -3.09 17.85
CA ALA A 160 -8.95 -2.80 17.41
C ALA A 160 -9.30 -3.45 16.07
N TYR A 161 -8.36 -3.51 15.09
CA TYR A 161 -8.73 -3.75 13.68
C TYR A 161 -7.91 -4.80 12.97
N LYS A 162 -6.73 -5.17 13.48
CA LYS A 162 -5.83 -6.08 12.77
C LYS A 162 -6.36 -7.51 12.73
N GLN A 163 -6.50 -8.05 11.53
CA GLN A 163 -6.85 -9.46 11.30
C GLN A 163 -5.61 -10.32 11.10
N ARG A 164 -4.62 -9.82 10.32
CA ARG A 164 -3.38 -10.55 10.03
C ARG A 164 -2.28 -9.62 9.54
N SER A 165 -1.03 -10.07 9.66
CA SER A 165 0.11 -9.44 8.99
C SER A 165 0.18 -9.88 7.52
N LYS A 166 0.69 -8.98 6.66
CA LYS A 166 0.92 -9.23 5.23
C LYS A 166 2.32 -8.74 4.84
N GLY A 167 2.98 -9.48 3.97
CA GLY A 167 4.27 -9.10 3.39
C GLY A 167 4.15 -8.74 1.91
N CYS A 168 5.14 -8.04 1.38
CA CYS A 168 5.34 -7.92 -0.05
C CYS A 168 5.82 -9.25 -0.62
N PHE A 169 5.79 -9.41 -1.96
CA PHE A 169 6.28 -10.61 -2.63
C PHE A 169 7.69 -10.98 -2.14
N ALA A 170 7.87 -12.22 -1.73
CA ALA A 170 9.11 -12.80 -1.23
C ALA A 170 9.80 -12.03 -0.07
N CYS A 171 9.09 -11.14 0.63
CA CYS A 171 9.66 -10.40 1.76
C CYS A 171 9.59 -11.23 3.06
N THR A 172 10.72 -11.30 3.76
CA THR A 172 10.83 -12.01 5.06
C THR A 172 10.10 -11.27 6.18
N ILE A 173 9.87 -9.94 6.06
CA ILE A 173 9.23 -9.12 7.09
C ILE A 173 7.80 -8.78 6.66
N PRO A 174 6.76 -9.44 7.17
CA PRO A 174 5.37 -9.09 6.87
C PRO A 174 4.94 -7.85 7.69
N CYS A 175 5.44 -6.68 7.28
CA CYS A 175 5.25 -5.42 8.02
C CYS A 175 3.96 -4.68 7.68
N SER A 176 3.18 -5.14 6.72
CA SER A 176 1.83 -4.62 6.45
C SER A 176 0.77 -5.39 7.23
N ARG A 177 -0.43 -4.84 7.37
CA ARG A 177 -1.55 -5.40 8.12
C ARG A 177 -2.80 -5.36 7.26
N TYR A 178 -3.55 -6.44 7.28
CA TYR A 178 -4.92 -6.44 6.79
C TYR A 178 -5.85 -6.08 7.94
N LEU A 179 -6.64 -5.05 7.75
CA LEU A 179 -7.53 -4.46 8.74
C LEU A 179 -8.98 -4.61 8.30
N VAL A 180 -9.85 -4.84 9.28
CA VAL A 180 -11.31 -4.74 9.15
C VAL A 180 -11.78 -3.75 10.20
N ILE A 181 -12.39 -2.67 9.78
CA ILE A 181 -12.83 -1.58 10.65
C ILE A 181 -14.33 -1.72 10.90
N ASP A 182 -14.69 -1.90 12.15
CA ASP A 182 -16.07 -1.93 12.61
C ASP A 182 -16.45 -0.52 13.12
N ASP A 183 -16.96 0.31 12.22
CA ASP A 183 -17.43 1.68 12.50
C ASP A 183 -18.63 2.00 11.60
N ASP A 184 -19.76 2.36 12.22
CA ASP A 184 -21.02 2.63 11.51
C ASP A 184 -20.91 3.75 10.46
N ARG A 185 -19.96 4.67 10.62
CA ARG A 185 -19.70 5.76 9.64
C ARG A 185 -19.06 5.25 8.35
N PHE A 186 -18.36 4.11 8.43
CA PHE A 186 -17.59 3.54 7.33
C PHE A 186 -17.90 2.03 7.16
N PRO A 187 -19.15 1.68 6.85
CA PRO A 187 -19.57 0.28 6.80
C PRO A 187 -18.77 -0.51 5.76
N GLY A 188 -18.24 -1.67 6.18
CA GLY A 188 -17.47 -2.56 5.31
C GLY A 188 -16.06 -2.09 4.98
N LEU A 189 -15.53 -1.09 5.69
CA LEU A 189 -14.16 -0.61 5.46
C LEU A 189 -13.13 -1.68 5.76
N GLN A 190 -12.38 -2.05 4.75
CA GLN A 190 -11.28 -3.00 4.83
C GLN A 190 -10.11 -2.49 4.01
N LEU A 191 -8.92 -2.54 4.56
CA LEU A 191 -7.72 -2.09 3.86
C LEU A 191 -6.46 -2.85 4.29
N GLU A 192 -5.42 -2.74 3.45
CA GLU A 192 -4.08 -3.15 3.80
C GLU A 192 -3.23 -1.90 4.11
N GLY A 193 -2.54 -1.91 5.24
CA GLY A 193 -1.76 -0.78 5.72
C GLY A 193 -2.21 -0.36 7.11
N PRO A 194 -2.19 0.95 7.45
CA PRO A 194 -1.45 2.02 6.79
C PRO A 194 0.05 1.98 7.08
N GLU A 195 0.84 2.75 6.35
CA GLU A 195 2.20 3.11 6.74
C GLU A 195 2.17 4.32 7.70
N TYR A 196 3.26 4.53 8.46
CA TYR A 196 3.37 5.63 9.42
C TYR A 196 3.05 7.00 8.79
N GLU A 197 3.64 7.27 7.61
CA GLU A 197 3.49 8.58 6.98
C GLU A 197 2.05 8.89 6.60
N THR A 198 1.31 7.91 6.08
CA THR A 198 -0.10 8.09 5.71
C THR A 198 -1.00 8.17 6.93
N LEU A 199 -0.75 7.35 7.96
CA LEU A 199 -1.49 7.42 9.22
C LEU A 199 -1.28 8.77 9.91
N ALA A 200 -0.02 9.17 10.11
CA ALA A 200 0.30 10.44 10.76
C ALA A 200 -0.22 11.65 9.97
N GLY A 201 -0.25 11.55 8.63
CA GLY A 201 -0.78 12.60 7.76
C GLY A 201 -2.25 12.90 8.04
N PHE A 202 -3.07 11.86 8.15
CA PHE A 202 -4.52 11.98 8.38
C PHE A 202 -4.92 11.93 9.86
N SER A 203 -3.97 11.96 10.77
CA SER A 203 -4.23 12.00 12.22
C SER A 203 -3.40 13.08 12.90
N VAL A 204 -2.27 12.74 13.45
CA VAL A 204 -1.41 13.59 14.28
C VAL A 204 -1.09 14.96 13.63
N ARG A 205 -0.75 14.96 12.33
CA ARG A 205 -0.35 16.18 11.61
C ARG A 205 -1.47 17.20 11.47
N ILE A 206 -2.71 16.73 11.40
CA ILE A 206 -3.90 17.60 11.34
C ILE A 206 -4.61 17.75 12.70
N GLY A 207 -4.02 17.20 13.77
CA GLY A 207 -4.58 17.30 15.12
C GLY A 207 -5.81 16.44 15.38
N SER A 208 -5.96 15.31 14.65
CA SER A 208 -7.08 14.37 14.79
C SER A 208 -6.64 13.09 15.49
N ASP A 209 -7.44 12.62 16.45
CA ASP A 209 -7.32 11.33 17.11
C ASP A 209 -8.37 10.30 16.64
N ASP A 210 -9.14 10.63 15.61
CA ASP A 210 -10.15 9.76 15.01
C ASP A 210 -9.48 8.72 14.10
N LEU A 211 -9.11 7.58 14.67
CA LEU A 211 -8.42 6.51 13.94
C LEU A 211 -9.26 5.93 12.78
N PRO A 212 -10.56 5.61 12.93
CA PRO A 212 -11.38 5.14 11.79
C PRO A 212 -11.42 6.12 10.63
N LEU A 213 -11.55 7.42 10.92
CA LEU A 213 -11.54 8.46 9.89
C LEU A 213 -10.19 8.51 9.14
N ALA A 214 -9.08 8.43 9.88
CA ALA A 214 -7.74 8.40 9.28
C ALA A 214 -7.56 7.17 8.38
N LEU A 215 -8.02 5.99 8.80
CA LEU A 215 -7.96 4.76 8.02
C LEU A 215 -8.86 4.85 6.77
N HIS A 216 -10.05 5.44 6.88
CA HIS A 216 -10.91 5.70 5.73
C HIS A 216 -10.25 6.63 4.72
N ALA A 217 -9.60 7.71 5.17
CA ALA A 217 -8.88 8.63 4.29
C ALA A 217 -7.74 7.93 3.53
N VAL A 218 -7.00 7.04 4.20
CA VAL A 218 -5.97 6.21 3.55
C VAL A 218 -6.57 5.32 2.46
N ASP A 219 -7.67 4.62 2.75
CA ASP A 219 -8.38 3.79 1.77
C ASP A 219 -8.83 4.61 0.56
N ARG A 220 -9.42 5.79 0.81
CA ARG A 220 -9.85 6.70 -0.28
C ARG A 220 -8.70 7.13 -1.18
N CYS A 221 -7.53 7.48 -0.60
CA CYS A 221 -6.34 7.82 -1.38
C CYS A 221 -5.88 6.65 -2.25
N ASN A 222 -5.83 5.44 -1.69
CA ASN A 222 -5.42 4.25 -2.41
C ASN A 222 -6.40 3.94 -3.56
N ARG A 223 -7.70 3.96 -3.31
CA ARG A 223 -8.74 3.72 -4.32
C ARG A 223 -8.74 4.76 -5.43
N LEU A 224 -8.60 6.03 -5.08
CA LEU A 224 -8.52 7.10 -6.07
C LEU A 224 -7.18 7.13 -6.83
N GLY A 225 -6.17 6.41 -6.36
CA GLY A 225 -4.85 6.37 -6.97
C GLY A 225 -4.00 7.60 -6.68
N MET A 226 -4.07 8.15 -5.44
CA MET A 226 -3.34 9.35 -5.03
C MET A 226 -2.18 9.03 -4.08
N ASP A 227 -1.13 9.84 -4.13
CA ASP A 227 -0.10 9.87 -3.10
C ASP A 227 -0.66 10.49 -1.81
N ALA A 228 -0.94 9.65 -0.82
CA ALA A 228 -1.53 10.08 0.45
C ALA A 228 -0.62 11.04 1.26
N ILE A 229 0.69 11.03 1.01
CA ILE A 229 1.62 11.95 1.66
C ILE A 229 1.49 13.36 1.07
N SER A 230 1.22 13.46 -0.24
CA SER A 230 1.01 14.74 -0.90
C SER A 230 -0.35 15.36 -0.59
N VAL A 231 -1.37 14.54 -0.32
CA VAL A 231 -2.71 14.98 0.11
C VAL A 231 -2.64 15.61 1.48
#